data_9de64fbc1194b1063cb2294dc85bd043
#
_entry.id   9de64fbc1194b1063cb2294dc85bd043
#
_cell.length_a   1.000
_cell.length_b   1.000
_cell.length_c   1.000
_cell.angle_alpha   90.00
_cell.angle_beta   90.00
_cell.angle_gamma   90.00
#
_symmetry.space_group_name_H-M   'P 1'
#
loop_
_entity.id
_entity.type
_entity.pdbx_description
1 polymer ?
#
loop_
_entity_poly.entity_id
_entity_poly.type
_entity_poly.pdbx_seq_one_letter_code
_entity_poly.pdbx_strand_id
1 'polypeptide(L)'
;MPFVEFIKKYIFDVLDMNSSGYFALDMLPENCANGYIRNDDGSFKSNIYSIPVIGGGDGGVFINAHDMSKLWNGLLEYKILNKEITDELLMPHVNVENEIYYGYGIWMQKKDDEIYKYYITGNDPGVDFRSSIYPRENLEV
;
A
#
# COMPACT_ATOMS: atom_id res chain seq x y z
N MET A 1 10.03 7.07 18.82
CA MET A 1 9.26 7.76 17.77
C MET A 1 8.03 6.90 17.47
N PRO A 2 6.82 7.44 17.52
CA PRO A 2 5.60 6.73 17.13
C PRO A 2 5.64 6.27 15.66
N PHE A 3 4.90 5.19 15.34
CA PHE A 3 4.89 4.59 14.00
C PHE A 3 4.51 5.61 12.90
N VAL A 4 3.44 6.36 13.09
CA VAL A 4 2.95 7.36 12.10
C VAL A 4 4.00 8.45 11.82
N GLU A 5 4.68 8.94 12.86
CA GLU A 5 5.76 9.92 12.71
C GLU A 5 6.97 9.33 11.97
N PHE A 6 7.27 8.05 12.23
CA PHE A 6 8.36 7.35 11.55
C PHE A 6 8.06 7.23 10.05
N ILE A 7 6.88 6.74 9.67
CA ILE A 7 6.50 6.61 8.27
C ILE A 7 6.46 7.96 7.57
N LYS A 8 5.89 8.98 8.23
CA LYS A 8 5.88 10.33 7.67
C LYS A 8 7.30 10.81 7.38
N LYS A 9 8.18 10.76 8.36
CA LYS A 9 9.54 11.31 8.26
C LYS A 9 10.43 10.56 7.27
N TYR A 10 10.36 9.24 7.24
CA TYR A 10 11.32 8.41 6.50
C TYR A 10 10.79 7.87 5.16
N ILE A 11 9.48 8.02 4.90
CA ILE A 11 8.89 7.62 3.63
C ILE A 11 8.19 8.81 2.98
N PHE A 12 7.13 9.36 3.59
CA PHE A 12 6.32 10.37 2.93
C PHE A 12 7.09 11.65 2.64
N ASP A 13 7.82 12.19 3.63
CA ASP A 13 8.61 13.43 3.45
C ASP A 13 9.80 13.21 2.50
N VAL A 14 10.42 12.03 2.50
CA VAL A 14 11.54 11.70 1.60
C VAL A 14 11.11 11.61 0.15
N LEU A 15 9.88 11.15 -0.10
CA LEU A 15 9.34 10.94 -1.45
C LEU A 15 8.38 12.06 -1.89
N ASP A 16 8.25 13.14 -1.13
CA ASP A 16 7.29 14.23 -1.40
C ASP A 16 5.83 13.74 -1.52
N MET A 17 5.43 12.75 -0.71
CA MET A 17 4.07 12.17 -0.69
C MET A 17 3.14 13.04 0.16
N ASN A 18 2.89 14.26 -0.30
CA ASN A 18 2.22 15.30 0.46
C ASN A 18 0.70 15.11 0.61
N SER A 19 0.11 14.16 -0.10
CA SER A 19 -1.31 13.82 -0.03
C SER A 19 -1.57 12.47 0.65
N SER A 20 -0.57 11.95 1.36
CA SER A 20 -0.65 10.65 2.03
C SER A 20 -0.47 10.80 3.54
N GLY A 21 -1.11 9.93 4.32
CA GLY A 21 -0.99 9.96 5.76
C GLY A 21 -1.80 8.90 6.48
N TYR A 22 -1.57 8.82 7.78
CA TYR A 22 -2.43 8.08 8.71
C TYR A 22 -3.31 9.09 9.44
N PHE A 23 -4.57 9.15 9.06
CA PHE A 23 -5.53 10.11 9.60
C PHE A 23 -6.55 9.41 10.48
N ALA A 24 -7.01 10.09 11.53
CA ALA A 24 -8.09 9.58 12.35
C ALA A 24 -9.42 9.62 11.58
N LEU A 25 -10.14 8.51 11.55
CA LEU A 25 -11.40 8.37 10.78
C LEU A 25 -12.51 9.32 11.23
N ASP A 26 -12.45 9.78 12.48
CA ASP A 26 -13.38 10.77 13.07
C ASP A 26 -12.95 12.23 12.83
N MET A 27 -11.75 12.44 12.24
CA MET A 27 -11.18 13.76 11.94
C MET A 27 -10.43 13.76 10.60
N LEU A 28 -11.04 13.18 9.57
CA LEU A 28 -10.41 13.10 8.23
C LEU A 28 -10.21 14.51 7.64
N PRO A 29 -9.03 14.76 7.01
CA PRO A 29 -8.84 15.95 6.20
C PRO A 29 -9.83 16.01 5.03
N GLU A 30 -9.96 17.21 4.44
CA GLU A 30 -10.71 17.38 3.21
C GLU A 30 -10.14 16.47 2.09
N ASN A 31 -11.02 16.01 1.21
CA ASN A 31 -10.71 15.15 0.07
C ASN A 31 -10.25 13.71 0.43
N CYS A 32 -10.42 13.26 1.67
CA CYS A 32 -10.26 11.86 2.01
C CYS A 32 -11.53 11.07 1.68
N ALA A 33 -11.36 9.87 1.14
CA ALA A 33 -12.46 8.95 0.89
C ALA A 33 -13.00 8.36 2.21
N ASN A 34 -14.32 8.21 2.32
CA ASN A 34 -14.96 7.48 3.39
C ASN A 34 -15.31 6.06 2.94
N GLY A 35 -15.04 5.08 3.79
CA GLY A 35 -15.44 3.69 3.57
C GLY A 35 -16.89 3.43 3.98
N TYR A 36 -17.60 2.62 3.18
CA TYR A 36 -18.99 2.26 3.45
C TYR A 36 -19.20 0.75 3.34
N ILE A 37 -19.93 0.20 4.30
CA ILE A 37 -20.32 -1.20 4.35
C ILE A 37 -21.77 -1.32 3.89
N ARG A 38 -22.04 -2.17 2.92
CA ARG A 38 -23.39 -2.48 2.47
C ARG A 38 -24.07 -3.44 3.46
N ASN A 39 -25.27 -3.10 3.91
CA ASN A 39 -26.12 -3.97 4.70
C ASN A 39 -26.96 -4.91 3.83
N ASP A 40 -27.54 -5.95 4.42
CA ASP A 40 -28.37 -6.95 3.71
C ASP A 40 -29.62 -6.36 3.08
N ASP A 41 -30.17 -5.29 3.65
CA ASP A 41 -31.31 -4.56 3.12
C ASP A 41 -30.97 -3.59 1.97
N GLY A 42 -29.68 -3.54 1.57
CA GLY A 42 -29.16 -2.67 0.52
C GLY A 42 -28.80 -1.26 0.97
N SER A 43 -29.04 -0.90 2.22
CA SER A 43 -28.56 0.37 2.79
C SER A 43 -27.05 0.36 3.03
N PHE A 44 -26.46 1.53 3.29
CA PHE A 44 -25.06 1.68 3.59
C PHE A 44 -24.84 2.28 4.97
N LYS A 45 -23.81 1.83 5.69
CA LYS A 45 -23.29 2.43 6.91
C LYS A 45 -21.81 2.75 6.77
N SER A 46 -21.33 3.79 7.47
CA SER A 46 -19.91 4.09 7.54
C SER A 46 -19.13 2.95 8.20
N ASN A 47 -17.90 2.73 7.78
CA ASN A 47 -16.98 1.76 8.36
C ASN A 47 -16.24 2.25 9.62
N ILE A 48 -16.44 3.49 10.04
CA ILE A 48 -15.71 4.15 11.15
C ILE A 48 -15.68 3.34 12.45
N TYR A 49 -16.73 2.54 12.70
CA TYR A 49 -16.83 1.68 13.90
C TYR A 49 -16.40 0.22 13.65
N SER A 50 -15.92 -0.08 12.46
CA SER A 50 -15.58 -1.47 12.05
C SER A 50 -14.09 -1.69 11.86
N ILE A 51 -13.31 -0.61 11.91
CA ILE A 51 -11.86 -0.61 11.75
C ILE A 51 -11.23 0.32 12.80
N PRO A 52 -9.92 0.21 13.08
CA PRO A 52 -9.23 1.12 14.00
C PRO A 52 -9.37 2.58 13.59
N VAL A 53 -9.55 3.47 14.57
CA VAL A 53 -9.71 4.92 14.33
C VAL A 53 -8.51 5.52 13.61
N ILE A 54 -7.30 5.04 13.90
CA ILE A 54 -6.07 5.40 13.18
C ILE A 54 -5.39 4.10 12.76
N GLY A 55 -4.95 4.02 11.52
CA GLY A 55 -4.20 2.89 10.99
C GLY A 55 -2.82 2.73 11.62
N GLY A 56 -2.21 1.60 11.34
CA GLY A 56 -0.90 1.20 11.86
C GLY A 56 -0.07 0.43 10.83
N GLY A 57 0.83 -0.42 11.31
CA GLY A 57 1.69 -1.26 10.47
C GLY A 57 0.94 -2.34 9.69
N ASP A 58 -0.28 -2.61 10.05
CA ASP A 58 -1.19 -3.59 9.44
C ASP A 58 -2.10 -2.98 8.36
N GLY A 59 -2.24 -1.65 8.31
CA GLY A 59 -3.06 -0.99 7.31
C GLY A 59 -3.56 0.41 7.71
N GLY A 60 -4.50 0.94 6.91
CA GLY A 60 -5.18 2.20 7.21
C GLY A 60 -4.45 3.47 6.77
N VAL A 61 -3.48 3.35 5.86
CA VAL A 61 -2.90 4.53 5.21
C VAL A 61 -3.87 5.11 4.18
N PHE A 62 -4.01 6.43 4.19
CA PHE A 62 -4.64 7.19 3.11
C PHE A 62 -3.59 7.56 2.08
N ILE A 63 -3.79 7.18 0.85
CA ILE A 63 -2.87 7.42 -0.25
C ILE A 63 -3.65 7.63 -1.55
N ASN A 64 -3.16 8.47 -2.42
CA ASN A 64 -3.69 8.63 -3.78
C ASN A 64 -2.78 7.97 -4.82
N ALA A 65 -3.26 7.81 -6.05
CA ALA A 65 -2.52 7.17 -7.13
C ALA A 65 -1.18 7.88 -7.44
N HIS A 66 -1.13 9.20 -7.35
CA HIS A 66 0.09 9.95 -7.63
C HIS A 66 1.19 9.70 -6.58
N ASP A 67 0.82 9.69 -5.29
CA ASP A 67 1.78 9.39 -4.22
C ASP A 67 2.14 7.90 -4.21
N MET A 68 1.23 7.01 -4.63
CA MET A 68 1.54 5.59 -4.80
C MET A 68 2.61 5.37 -5.88
N SER A 69 2.55 6.11 -6.99
CA SER A 69 3.59 6.11 -8.01
C SER A 69 4.95 6.57 -7.45
N LYS A 70 4.96 7.62 -6.62
CA LYS A 70 6.20 8.06 -5.96
C LYS A 70 6.76 6.98 -5.03
N LEU A 71 5.90 6.23 -4.32
CA LEU A 71 6.33 5.14 -3.46
C LEU A 71 7.00 4.02 -4.27
N TRP A 72 6.37 3.55 -5.36
CA TRP A 72 6.96 2.54 -6.24
C TRP A 72 8.30 3.00 -6.82
N ASN A 73 8.34 4.20 -7.41
CA ASN A 73 9.57 4.75 -7.98
C ASN A 73 10.64 4.95 -6.91
N GLY A 74 10.28 5.48 -5.76
CA GLY A 74 11.21 5.69 -4.63
C GLY A 74 11.81 4.39 -4.09
N LEU A 75 11.04 3.31 -4.06
CA LEU A 75 11.53 2.00 -3.68
C LEU A 75 12.47 1.41 -4.75
N LEU A 76 12.05 1.41 -6.02
CA LEU A 76 12.82 0.82 -7.12
C LEU A 76 14.07 1.61 -7.48
N GLU A 77 14.09 2.91 -7.22
CA GLU A 77 15.25 3.79 -7.40
C GLU A 77 16.16 3.88 -6.14
N TYR A 78 15.90 3.06 -5.13
CA TYR A 78 16.69 2.98 -3.90
C TYR A 78 16.72 4.27 -3.07
N LYS A 79 15.66 5.09 -3.12
CA LYS A 79 15.58 6.38 -2.40
C LYS A 79 15.27 6.23 -0.91
N ILE A 80 14.53 5.18 -0.52
CA ILE A 80 14.12 4.93 0.88
C ILE A 80 14.93 3.82 1.54
N LEU A 81 15.45 2.89 0.78
CA LEU A 81 16.31 1.81 1.22
C LEU A 81 17.50 1.71 0.26
N ASN A 82 18.64 1.23 0.73
CA ASN A 82 19.76 0.95 -0.16
C ASN A 82 19.46 -0.24 -1.08
N LYS A 83 20.28 -0.41 -2.11
CA LYS A 83 20.08 -1.46 -3.12
C LYS A 83 19.99 -2.85 -2.52
N GLU A 84 20.90 -3.20 -1.60
CA GLU A 84 20.97 -4.53 -0.99
C GLU A 84 19.68 -4.88 -0.24
N ILE A 85 19.17 -3.95 0.57
CA ILE A 85 17.94 -4.14 1.35
C ILE A 85 16.70 -4.11 0.43
N THR A 86 16.69 -3.27 -0.60
CA THR A 86 15.59 -3.24 -1.56
C THR A 86 15.52 -4.54 -2.36
N ASP A 87 16.65 -5.04 -2.85
CA ASP A 87 16.72 -6.30 -3.57
C ASP A 87 16.22 -7.46 -2.68
N GLU A 88 16.64 -7.49 -1.42
CA GLU A 88 16.18 -8.49 -0.44
C GLU A 88 14.67 -8.40 -0.19
N LEU A 89 14.13 -7.18 -0.05
CA LEU A 89 12.69 -6.94 0.15
C LEU A 89 11.86 -7.45 -1.05
N LEU A 90 12.38 -7.28 -2.25
CA LEU A 90 11.74 -7.65 -3.51
C LEU A 90 12.04 -9.09 -3.97
N MET A 91 12.79 -9.87 -3.17
CA MET A 91 13.00 -11.29 -3.48
C MET A 91 11.76 -12.14 -3.20
N PRO A 92 11.50 -13.17 -4.02
CA PRO A 92 10.42 -14.12 -3.81
C PRO A 92 10.80 -15.13 -2.72
N HIS A 93 10.58 -14.76 -1.45
CA HIS A 93 10.96 -15.59 -0.30
C HIS A 93 10.05 -16.81 -0.10
N VAL A 94 8.75 -16.66 -0.37
CA VAL A 94 7.76 -17.71 -0.18
C VAL A 94 6.97 -17.90 -1.47
N ASN A 95 6.89 -19.13 -1.97
CA ASN A 95 5.90 -19.49 -2.98
C ASN A 95 4.57 -19.74 -2.27
N VAL A 96 3.55 -18.96 -2.60
CA VAL A 96 2.22 -19.07 -1.99
C VAL A 96 1.38 -20.08 -2.76
N GLU A 97 1.24 -19.89 -4.07
CA GLU A 97 0.59 -20.84 -4.97
C GLU A 97 0.97 -20.52 -6.43
N ASN A 98 1.09 -21.55 -7.25
CA ASN A 98 1.43 -21.41 -8.69
C ASN A 98 2.61 -20.44 -8.90
N GLU A 99 2.37 -19.37 -9.66
CA GLU A 99 3.35 -18.32 -9.97
C GLU A 99 3.30 -17.12 -9.00
N ILE A 100 2.58 -17.24 -7.88
CA ILE A 100 2.43 -16.18 -6.87
C ILE A 100 3.44 -16.40 -5.75
N TYR A 101 4.17 -15.35 -5.45
CA TYR A 101 5.20 -15.30 -4.41
C TYR A 101 4.98 -14.12 -3.47
N TYR A 102 5.59 -14.22 -2.29
CA TYR A 102 5.59 -13.15 -1.30
C TYR A 102 7.00 -12.85 -0.82
N GLY A 103 7.33 -11.57 -0.80
CA GLY A 103 8.56 -11.04 -0.23
C GLY A 103 8.32 -10.44 1.16
N TYR A 104 9.05 -9.40 1.51
CA TYR A 104 8.81 -8.65 2.73
C TYR A 104 7.76 -7.55 2.52
N GLY A 105 6.48 -7.93 2.68
CA GLY A 105 5.35 -7.00 2.53
C GLY A 105 4.89 -6.74 1.10
N ILE A 106 5.49 -7.40 0.10
CA ILE A 106 5.17 -7.22 -1.32
C ILE A 106 4.83 -8.56 -1.95
N TRP A 107 3.73 -8.60 -2.66
CA TRP A 107 3.33 -9.72 -3.50
C TRP A 107 4.02 -9.64 -4.85
N MET A 108 4.29 -10.80 -5.43
CA MET A 108 4.93 -10.93 -6.75
C MET A 108 4.21 -11.99 -7.56
N GLN A 109 4.10 -11.72 -8.84
CA GLN A 109 3.73 -12.74 -9.81
C GLN A 109 4.89 -12.95 -10.77
N LYS A 110 5.26 -14.22 -10.97
CA LYS A 110 6.20 -14.60 -12.02
C LYS A 110 5.46 -14.97 -13.31
N LYS A 111 6.17 -14.86 -14.43
CA LYS A 111 5.81 -15.41 -15.71
C LYS A 111 7.11 -15.81 -16.42
N ASP A 112 7.19 -17.04 -16.91
CA ASP A 112 8.40 -17.57 -17.56
C ASP A 112 9.65 -17.44 -16.66
N ASP A 113 9.52 -17.79 -15.36
CA ASP A 113 10.53 -17.67 -14.29
C ASP A 113 11.02 -16.25 -13.95
N GLU A 114 10.47 -15.22 -14.56
CA GLU A 114 10.82 -13.84 -14.28
C GLU A 114 9.69 -13.10 -13.57
N ILE A 115 10.04 -12.06 -12.80
CA ILE A 115 9.04 -11.22 -12.15
C ILE A 115 8.27 -10.45 -13.22
N TYR A 116 6.97 -10.75 -13.32
CA TYR A 116 6.03 -10.07 -14.20
C TYR A 116 5.49 -8.80 -13.55
N LYS A 117 5.11 -8.87 -12.27
CA LYS A 117 4.67 -7.70 -11.51
C LYS A 117 4.97 -7.83 -10.03
N TYR A 118 5.15 -6.69 -9.37
CA TYR A 118 5.02 -6.50 -7.94
C TYR A 118 3.66 -5.90 -7.64
N TYR A 119 3.06 -6.25 -6.49
CA TYR A 119 1.80 -5.63 -6.09
C TYR A 119 1.60 -5.62 -4.59
N ILE A 120 0.81 -4.65 -4.14
CA ILE A 120 0.31 -4.51 -2.78
C ILE A 120 -1.20 -4.59 -2.87
N THR A 121 -1.81 -5.35 -1.97
CA THR A 121 -3.26 -5.48 -1.88
C THR A 121 -3.68 -5.55 -0.42
N GLY A 122 -4.85 -5.04 -0.13
CA GLY A 122 -5.47 -5.11 1.19
C GLY A 122 -6.98 -4.95 1.10
N ASN A 123 -7.66 -5.47 2.10
CA ASN A 123 -9.10 -5.38 2.22
C ASN A 123 -9.49 -5.18 3.68
N ASP A 124 -10.30 -4.16 3.92
CA ASP A 124 -10.94 -3.89 5.19
C ASP A 124 -12.45 -3.68 4.98
N PRO A 125 -13.29 -3.77 6.01
CA PRO A 125 -14.71 -3.49 5.88
C PRO A 125 -14.97 -2.14 5.20
N GLY A 126 -15.54 -2.18 3.98
CA GLY A 126 -15.83 -0.99 3.18
C GLY A 126 -14.64 -0.35 2.47
N VAL A 127 -13.50 -1.04 2.40
CA VAL A 127 -12.29 -0.61 1.67
C VAL A 127 -11.69 -1.78 0.93
N ASP A 128 -11.32 -1.57 -0.31
CA ASP A 128 -10.53 -2.50 -1.11
C ASP A 128 -9.41 -1.70 -1.81
N PHE A 129 -8.18 -2.19 -1.70
CA PHE A 129 -7.00 -1.53 -2.23
C PHE A 129 -6.17 -2.51 -3.06
N ARG A 130 -5.74 -2.04 -4.21
CA ARG A 130 -4.73 -2.72 -5.01
C ARG A 130 -3.87 -1.70 -5.74
N SER A 131 -2.56 -1.94 -5.71
CA SER A 131 -1.62 -1.25 -6.58
C SER A 131 -0.61 -2.24 -7.14
N SER A 132 -0.29 -2.13 -8.41
CA SER A 132 0.63 -3.03 -9.11
C SER A 132 1.61 -2.25 -9.97
N ILE A 133 2.87 -2.69 -10.01
CA ILE A 133 3.86 -2.20 -10.96
C ILE A 133 4.36 -3.36 -11.83
N TYR A 134 4.45 -3.09 -13.12
CA TYR A 134 4.96 -4.00 -14.16
C TYR A 134 6.30 -3.44 -14.67
N PRO A 135 7.43 -3.89 -14.10
CA PRO A 135 8.73 -3.24 -14.32
C PRO A 135 9.18 -3.24 -15.79
N ARG A 136 8.82 -4.27 -16.56
CA ARG A 136 9.21 -4.38 -17.98
C ARG A 136 8.39 -3.47 -18.88
N GLU A 137 7.13 -3.31 -18.58
CA GLU A 137 6.19 -2.47 -19.34
C GLU A 137 6.27 -1.00 -18.90
N ASN A 138 6.97 -0.70 -17.81
CA ASN A 138 6.96 0.61 -17.16
C ASN A 138 5.54 1.12 -16.91
N LEU A 139 4.69 0.21 -16.43
CA LEU A 139 3.25 0.44 -16.21
C LEU A 139 2.92 0.31 -14.71
N GLU A 140 2.13 1.25 -14.22
CA GLU A 140 1.53 1.22 -12.89
C GLU A 140 -0.01 1.17 -12.99
N VAL A 141 -0.63 0.38 -12.09
CA VAL A 141 -2.10 0.23 -11.99
C VAL A 141 -2.53 0.30 -10.53
#